data_97cbbde550371d43d9d8ce6768860ee4
#
_entry.id   97cbbde550371d43d9d8ce6768860ee4
#
_cell.length_a   1.000
_cell.length_b   1.000
_cell.length_c   1.000
_cell.angle_alpha   90.00
_cell.angle_beta   90.00
_cell.angle_gamma   90.00
#
_symmetry.space_group_name_H-M   'P 1'
#
loop_
_entity.id
_entity.type
_entity.pdbx_description
1 polymer ?
#
loop_
_entity_poly.entity_id
_entity_poly.type
_entity_poly.pdbx_seq_one_letter_code
_entity_poly.pdbx_strand_id
1 'polypeptide(L)'
;MNMVDNITGPMGRISSSVNGGVSRLQKLESAFGGMVKAGTVMTELGSSIAGAALAPVEATFETRRALGELASLGVKDLEAVEDAARSFSDQWAGTSKADFISASYDIKSGIASLTDEGVADFTTLAALTGKATKSTVGEMTSLFATGYGIYKGFYDDLTDLEFGEMFSAGISKSVQQFKTTGSEMAAAIESLGASATNAKVPLEEQLSVLGMLQATMSGSEAGTKYAAFIQSAAKGGEELGLAFVDANNQIKSLP
;
A
#
# COMPACT_ATOMS: atom_id res chain seq x y z
N MET A 1 -14.88 -23.20 -36.26
CA MET A 1 -15.56 -22.52 -35.14
C MET A 1 -14.44 -21.90 -34.31
N ASN A 2 -14.21 -20.59 -34.45
CA ASN A 2 -12.98 -19.94 -34.00
C ASN A 2 -13.01 -19.71 -32.51
N MET A 3 -12.23 -20.48 -31.76
CA MET A 3 -12.02 -20.30 -30.32
C MET A 3 -11.33 -18.96 -29.98
N VAL A 4 -10.66 -18.34 -30.93
CA VAL A 4 -9.93 -17.05 -30.78
C VAL A 4 -10.87 -15.89 -30.51
N ASP A 5 -12.08 -15.84 -31.09
CA ASP A 5 -13.02 -14.73 -30.91
C ASP A 5 -13.67 -14.64 -29.53
N ASN A 6 -13.70 -15.74 -28.75
CA ASN A 6 -14.29 -15.74 -27.41
C ASN A 6 -13.33 -15.24 -26.33
N ILE A 7 -12.06 -15.08 -26.64
CA ILE A 7 -11.02 -14.63 -25.69
C ILE A 7 -10.62 -13.18 -25.99
N THR A 8 -10.53 -12.78 -27.24
CA THR A 8 -10.09 -11.43 -27.66
C THR A 8 -11.06 -10.33 -27.21
N GLY A 9 -12.36 -10.58 -27.23
CA GLY A 9 -13.37 -9.61 -26.79
C GLY A 9 -13.35 -9.31 -25.28
N PRO A 10 -13.34 -10.33 -24.41
CA PRO A 10 -13.13 -10.14 -22.95
C PRO A 10 -11.77 -9.55 -22.61
N MET A 11 -10.67 -9.97 -23.26
CA MET A 11 -9.33 -9.44 -23.03
C MET A 11 -9.19 -7.98 -23.47
N GLY A 12 -9.80 -7.57 -24.58
CA GLY A 12 -9.85 -6.17 -24.98
C GLY A 12 -10.59 -5.27 -23.97
N ARG A 13 -11.61 -5.80 -23.29
CA ARG A 13 -12.32 -5.09 -22.22
C ARG A 13 -11.49 -4.99 -20.95
N ILE A 14 -10.73 -6.02 -20.61
CA ILE A 14 -9.81 -6.03 -19.49
C ILE A 14 -8.67 -5.02 -19.74
N SER A 15 -8.06 -5.03 -20.91
CA SER A 15 -7.02 -4.07 -21.32
C SER A 15 -7.53 -2.62 -21.28
N SER A 16 -8.74 -2.36 -21.79
CA SER A 16 -9.35 -1.02 -21.73
C SER A 16 -9.66 -0.57 -20.31
N SER A 17 -10.05 -1.49 -19.40
CA SER A 17 -10.28 -1.21 -17.98
C SER A 17 -8.96 -0.94 -17.24
N VAL A 18 -7.91 -1.70 -17.56
CA VAL A 18 -6.55 -1.52 -16.98
C VAL A 18 -5.96 -0.18 -17.43
N ASN A 19 -6.00 0.14 -18.73
CA ASN A 19 -5.52 1.42 -19.25
C ASN A 19 -6.34 2.61 -18.74
N GLY A 20 -7.65 2.44 -18.53
CA GLY A 20 -8.49 3.42 -17.85
C GLY A 20 -8.15 3.57 -16.38
N GLY A 21 -7.69 2.50 -15.73
CA GLY A 21 -7.17 2.49 -14.35
C GLY A 21 -5.86 3.27 -14.23
N VAL A 22 -4.88 2.97 -15.08
CA VAL A 22 -3.56 3.65 -15.11
C VAL A 22 -3.71 5.16 -15.35
N SER A 23 -4.52 5.59 -16.30
CA SER A 23 -4.74 7.02 -16.53
C SER A 23 -5.50 7.72 -15.40
N ARG A 24 -6.22 6.98 -14.56
CA ARG A 24 -6.85 7.52 -13.35
C ARG A 24 -5.89 7.52 -12.16
N LEU A 25 -4.95 6.58 -12.10
CA LEU A 25 -3.83 6.59 -11.14
C LEU A 25 -2.95 7.82 -11.34
N GLN A 26 -2.59 8.18 -12.58
CA GLN A 26 -1.85 9.40 -12.90
C GLN A 26 -2.59 10.69 -12.49
N LYS A 27 -3.93 10.71 -12.52
CA LYS A 27 -4.72 11.84 -12.02
C LYS A 27 -4.79 11.91 -10.50
N LEU A 28 -4.57 10.81 -9.82
CA LEU A 28 -4.51 10.76 -8.35
C LEU A 28 -3.13 11.12 -7.81
N GLU A 29 -2.08 10.80 -8.53
CA GLU A 29 -0.75 11.31 -8.25
C GLU A 29 -0.76 12.84 -8.08
N SER A 30 -1.50 13.56 -8.93
CA SER A 30 -1.69 15.00 -8.79
C SER A 30 -2.61 15.40 -7.63
N ALA A 31 -3.58 14.57 -7.24
CA ALA A 31 -4.48 14.86 -6.13
C ALA A 31 -3.84 14.50 -4.77
N PHE A 32 -3.05 13.41 -4.71
CA PHE A 32 -2.28 13.03 -3.52
C PHE A 32 -1.03 13.88 -3.34
N GLY A 33 -0.36 14.29 -4.43
CA GLY A 33 0.70 15.30 -4.37
C GLY A 33 0.20 16.63 -3.79
N GLY A 34 -1.09 16.93 -3.92
CA GLY A 34 -1.77 18.02 -3.22
C GLY A 34 -1.98 17.77 -1.74
N MET A 35 -2.29 16.53 -1.34
CA MET A 35 -2.47 16.13 0.08
C MET A 35 -1.15 16.00 0.82
N VAL A 36 -0.10 15.51 0.15
CA VAL A 36 1.26 15.46 0.72
C VAL A 36 1.81 16.86 0.90
N LYS A 37 1.60 17.78 -0.05
CA LYS A 37 1.91 19.21 0.14
C LYS A 37 1.08 19.84 1.25
N ALA A 38 -0.16 19.41 1.47
CA ALA A 38 -0.94 19.81 2.61
C ALA A 38 -0.40 19.22 3.92
N GLY A 39 0.15 18.02 3.91
CA GLY A 39 0.84 17.41 5.06
C GLY A 39 2.12 18.17 5.43
N THR A 40 2.97 18.51 4.45
CA THR A 40 4.18 19.33 4.69
C THR A 40 3.84 20.77 5.09
N VAL A 41 2.79 21.38 4.52
CA VAL A 41 2.29 22.69 4.95
C VAL A 41 1.67 22.61 6.34
N MET A 42 1.07 21.49 6.73
CA MET A 42 0.59 21.30 8.12
C MET A 42 1.74 21.08 9.11
N THR A 43 2.84 20.51 8.71
CA THR A 43 4.06 20.44 9.56
C THR A 43 4.63 21.83 9.80
N GLU A 44 4.64 22.70 8.78
CA GLU A 44 5.05 24.10 8.90
C GLU A 44 4.05 24.94 9.71
N LEU A 45 2.74 24.69 9.57
CA LEU A 45 1.69 25.34 10.38
C LEU A 45 1.67 24.79 11.82
N GLY A 46 1.95 23.49 12.00
CA GLY A 46 2.08 22.85 13.33
C GLY A 46 3.20 23.47 14.14
N SER A 47 4.35 23.76 13.54
CA SER A 47 5.46 24.43 14.21
C SER A 47 5.16 25.90 14.62
N SER A 48 4.26 26.58 13.91
CA SER A 48 3.85 27.94 14.27
C SER A 48 2.75 28.00 15.34
N ILE A 49 2.00 26.91 15.55
CA ILE A 49 1.00 26.79 16.62
C ILE A 49 1.61 26.23 17.92
N ALA A 50 2.73 25.53 17.85
CA ALA A 50 3.44 24.96 19.00
C ALA A 50 3.99 26.02 20.00
N GLY A 51 3.92 27.31 19.67
CA GLY A 51 4.29 28.40 20.56
C GLY A 51 3.22 28.81 21.58
N ALA A 52 1.99 28.31 21.52
CA ALA A 52 0.87 28.88 22.25
C ALA A 52 0.22 28.01 23.34
N ALA A 53 0.51 26.74 23.48
CA ALA A 53 -0.11 25.91 24.52
C ALA A 53 0.72 24.67 24.88
N LEU A 54 1.88 24.87 25.50
CA LEU A 54 2.56 23.80 26.23
C LEU A 54 2.01 23.73 27.67
N ALA A 55 0.78 23.22 27.81
CA ALA A 55 0.50 22.45 29.03
C ALA A 55 1.10 21.06 28.79
N PRO A 56 1.86 20.48 29.75
CA PRO A 56 2.35 19.12 29.62
C PRO A 56 1.13 18.19 29.59
N VAL A 57 0.75 17.73 28.40
CA VAL A 57 -0.17 16.61 28.28
C VAL A 57 0.61 15.43 28.83
N GLU A 58 0.33 15.03 30.07
CA GLU A 58 0.92 13.82 30.65
C GLU A 58 0.64 12.68 29.65
N ALA A 59 1.70 12.17 29.03
CA ALA A 59 1.59 10.99 28.18
C ALA A 59 0.95 9.89 29.02
N THR A 60 -0.15 9.32 28.55
CA THR A 60 -0.83 8.24 29.23
C THR A 60 0.14 7.07 29.42
N PHE A 61 -0.12 6.19 30.38
CA PHE A 61 0.68 4.99 30.60
C PHE A 61 0.86 4.18 29.31
N GLU A 62 -0.21 4.09 28.50
CA GLU A 62 -0.21 3.39 27.21
C GLU A 62 0.71 4.05 26.20
N THR A 63 0.68 5.37 26.08
CA THR A 63 1.60 6.13 25.19
C THR A 63 3.06 5.91 25.58
N ARG A 64 3.38 5.99 26.88
CA ARG A 64 4.76 5.77 27.37
C ARG A 64 5.24 4.33 27.14
N ARG A 65 4.34 3.36 27.29
CA ARG A 65 4.63 1.96 26.99
C ARG A 65 4.93 1.77 25.49
N ALA A 66 4.09 2.29 24.62
CA ALA A 66 4.27 2.19 23.17
C ALA A 66 5.58 2.86 22.70
N LEU A 67 5.92 4.02 23.25
CA LEU A 67 7.22 4.68 22.99
C LEU A 67 8.40 3.83 23.48
N GLY A 68 8.30 3.19 24.65
CA GLY A 68 9.33 2.28 25.16
C GLY A 68 9.51 1.04 24.28
N GLU A 69 8.43 0.48 23.78
CA GLU A 69 8.45 -0.64 22.84
C GLU A 69 9.12 -0.22 21.51
N LEU A 70 8.77 0.95 20.98
CA LEU A 70 9.37 1.49 19.76
C LEU A 70 10.87 1.79 19.94
N ALA A 71 11.27 2.36 21.07
CA ALA A 71 12.68 2.60 21.42
C ALA A 71 13.51 1.29 21.45
N SER A 72 12.89 0.16 21.83
CA SER A 72 13.57 -1.14 21.84
C SER A 72 13.99 -1.63 20.44
N LEU A 73 13.39 -1.11 19.37
CA LEU A 73 13.76 -1.35 17.98
C LEU A 73 14.84 -0.39 17.46
N GLY A 74 15.40 0.45 18.35
CA GLY A 74 16.50 1.34 18.02
C GLY A 74 16.09 2.70 17.46
N VAL A 75 14.80 3.04 17.48
CA VAL A 75 14.31 4.39 17.17
C VAL A 75 14.78 5.33 18.26
N LYS A 76 15.49 6.39 17.88
CA LYS A 76 16.09 7.36 18.79
C LYS A 76 15.28 8.65 18.85
N ASP A 77 14.75 9.09 17.73
CA ASP A 77 13.89 10.27 17.63
C ASP A 77 12.42 9.87 17.86
N LEU A 78 12.10 9.64 19.14
CA LEU A 78 10.73 9.33 19.55
C LEU A 78 9.81 10.56 19.48
N GLU A 79 10.38 11.77 19.51
CA GLU A 79 9.63 13.02 19.45
C GLU A 79 8.95 13.17 18.08
N ALA A 80 9.64 12.85 16.99
CA ALA A 80 9.07 12.87 15.63
C ALA A 80 7.85 11.95 15.53
N VAL A 81 7.92 10.73 16.10
CA VAL A 81 6.78 9.80 16.09
C VAL A 81 5.65 10.28 17.00
N GLU A 82 5.97 10.85 18.17
CA GLU A 82 4.97 11.38 19.09
C GLU A 82 4.22 12.58 18.49
N ASP A 83 4.92 13.46 17.79
CA ASP A 83 4.33 14.63 17.11
C ASP A 83 3.46 14.21 15.94
N ALA A 84 3.89 13.23 15.15
CA ALA A 84 3.05 12.63 14.11
C ALA A 84 1.79 11.98 14.71
N ALA A 85 1.93 11.25 15.81
CA ALA A 85 0.81 10.63 16.53
C ALA A 85 -0.18 11.67 17.06
N ARG A 86 0.34 12.77 17.62
CA ARG A 86 -0.49 13.90 18.08
C ARG A 86 -1.24 14.54 16.92
N SER A 87 -0.52 14.92 15.89
CA SER A 87 -1.10 15.56 14.70
C SER A 87 -2.17 14.69 14.05
N PHE A 88 -1.91 13.38 13.95
CA PHE A 88 -2.86 12.44 13.37
C PHE A 88 -4.10 12.27 14.25
N SER A 89 -3.94 12.05 15.56
CA SER A 89 -5.05 11.84 16.48
C SER A 89 -5.94 13.07 16.65
N ASP A 90 -5.37 14.27 16.57
CA ASP A 90 -6.11 15.52 16.65
C ASP A 90 -6.94 15.78 15.38
N GLN A 91 -6.49 15.28 14.24
CA GLN A 91 -7.12 15.48 12.94
C GLN A 91 -8.12 14.37 12.59
N TRP A 92 -7.84 13.13 12.99
CA TRP A 92 -8.59 11.94 12.58
C TRP A 92 -9.13 11.16 13.78
N ALA A 93 -10.43 11.23 14.00
CA ALA A 93 -11.09 10.47 15.06
C ALA A 93 -10.89 8.95 14.89
N GLY A 94 -10.87 8.21 16.03
CA GLY A 94 -10.82 6.75 16.05
C GLY A 94 -9.43 6.13 15.90
N THR A 95 -8.37 6.93 16.07
CA THR A 95 -7.00 6.45 16.25
C THR A 95 -6.39 7.25 17.38
N SER A 96 -6.06 6.62 18.49
CA SER A 96 -5.40 7.27 19.61
C SER A 96 -3.91 7.45 19.35
N LYS A 97 -3.25 8.33 20.13
CA LYS A 97 -1.78 8.47 20.07
C LYS A 97 -1.08 7.15 20.34
N ALA A 98 -1.56 6.40 21.32
CA ALA A 98 -0.98 5.11 21.67
C ALA A 98 -1.14 4.09 20.52
N ASP A 99 -2.29 4.03 19.85
CA ASP A 99 -2.50 3.17 18.68
C ASP A 99 -1.56 3.53 17.54
N PHE A 100 -1.38 4.83 17.27
CA PHE A 100 -0.47 5.29 16.23
C PHE A 100 0.99 4.90 16.54
N ILE A 101 1.45 5.10 17.77
CA ILE A 101 2.82 4.76 18.19
C ILE A 101 3.03 3.24 18.17
N SER A 102 2.02 2.45 18.59
CA SER A 102 2.08 0.99 18.47
C SER A 102 2.15 0.56 17.00
N ALA A 103 1.41 1.21 16.11
CA ALA A 103 1.49 0.98 14.67
C ALA A 103 2.87 1.34 14.09
N SER A 104 3.54 2.37 14.65
CA SER A 104 4.92 2.70 14.28
C SER A 104 5.92 1.60 14.66
N TYR A 105 5.66 0.87 15.75
CA TYR A 105 6.42 -0.33 16.08
C TYR A 105 6.31 -1.40 14.99
N ASP A 106 5.10 -1.65 14.49
CA ASP A 106 4.88 -2.63 13.42
C ASP A 106 5.61 -2.21 12.13
N ILE A 107 5.56 -0.93 11.76
CA ILE A 107 6.31 -0.39 10.61
C ILE A 107 7.82 -0.60 10.81
N LYS A 108 8.39 -0.18 11.95
CA LYS A 108 9.84 -0.30 12.21
C LYS A 108 10.29 -1.76 12.28
N SER A 109 9.48 -2.62 12.87
CA SER A 109 9.74 -4.05 12.98
C SER A 109 9.72 -4.73 11.60
N GLY A 110 8.80 -4.34 10.73
CA GLY A 110 8.68 -4.89 9.37
C GLY A 110 9.65 -4.29 8.36
N ILE A 111 10.07 -3.03 8.56
CA ILE A 111 10.95 -2.29 7.66
C ILE A 111 12.12 -1.68 8.47
N ALA A 112 13.03 -2.54 8.89
CA ALA A 112 14.15 -2.14 9.77
C ALA A 112 15.07 -1.06 9.17
N SER A 113 15.10 -0.92 7.85
CA SER A 113 15.93 0.05 7.12
C SER A 113 15.44 1.50 7.21
N LEU A 114 14.17 1.73 7.58
CA LEU A 114 13.64 3.08 7.68
C LEU A 114 14.37 3.91 8.73
N THR A 115 14.61 5.18 8.40
CA THR A 115 15.05 6.20 9.36
C THR A 115 13.93 6.46 10.39
N ASP A 116 14.26 7.13 11.48
CA ASP A 116 13.28 7.47 12.52
C ASP A 116 12.14 8.36 11.94
N GLU A 117 12.49 9.34 11.12
CA GLU A 117 11.54 10.15 10.36
C GLU A 117 10.71 9.29 9.40
N GLY A 118 11.35 8.39 8.65
CA GLY A 118 10.68 7.46 7.74
C GLY A 118 9.67 6.54 8.44
N VAL A 119 9.91 6.17 9.69
CA VAL A 119 8.93 5.41 10.51
C VAL A 119 7.67 6.24 10.75
N ALA A 120 7.81 7.52 11.12
CA ALA A 120 6.68 8.42 11.33
C ALA A 120 5.88 8.63 10.04
N ASP A 121 6.58 8.85 8.92
CA ASP A 121 5.98 9.05 7.60
C ASP A 121 5.20 7.82 7.13
N PHE A 122 5.83 6.64 7.17
CA PHE A 122 5.16 5.39 6.77
C PHE A 122 3.97 5.07 7.64
N THR A 123 4.07 5.29 8.95
CA THR A 123 2.93 5.12 9.86
C THR A 123 1.81 6.08 9.51
N THR A 124 2.12 7.33 9.21
CA THR A 124 1.14 8.32 8.77
C THR A 124 0.44 7.90 7.48
N LEU A 125 1.20 7.45 6.47
CA LEU A 125 0.64 6.96 5.20
C LEU A 125 -0.24 5.72 5.40
N ALA A 126 0.20 4.75 6.22
CA ALA A 126 -0.59 3.57 6.54
C ALA A 126 -1.89 3.95 7.27
N ALA A 127 -1.81 4.86 8.25
CA ALA A 127 -2.98 5.33 8.99
C ALA A 127 -3.97 6.09 8.08
N LEU A 128 -3.49 6.95 7.18
CA LEU A 128 -4.32 7.64 6.18
C LEU A 128 -4.98 6.64 5.22
N THR A 129 -4.22 5.63 4.77
CA THR A 129 -4.75 4.55 3.92
C THR A 129 -5.85 3.79 4.66
N GLY A 130 -5.67 3.52 5.96
CA GLY A 130 -6.70 2.91 6.81
C GLY A 130 -8.00 3.74 6.83
N LYS A 131 -7.90 5.06 6.99
CA LYS A 131 -9.07 5.95 6.92
C LYS A 131 -9.74 5.93 5.55
N ALA A 132 -8.94 6.00 4.47
CA ALA A 132 -9.45 6.00 3.10
C ALA A 132 -10.13 4.67 2.71
N THR A 133 -9.71 3.56 3.28
CA THR A 133 -10.16 2.20 2.92
C THR A 133 -11.06 1.54 3.96
N LYS A 134 -11.38 2.28 5.05
CA LYS A 134 -12.18 1.79 6.20
C LYS A 134 -11.56 0.57 6.87
N SER A 135 -10.24 0.55 6.97
CA SER A 135 -9.47 -0.50 7.63
C SER A 135 -8.80 0.04 8.89
N THR A 136 -8.34 -0.83 9.75
CA THR A 136 -7.60 -0.42 10.96
C THR A 136 -6.19 0.04 10.61
N VAL A 137 -5.58 0.85 11.47
CA VAL A 137 -4.19 1.28 11.31
C VAL A 137 -3.26 0.06 11.32
N GLY A 138 -3.45 -0.90 12.24
CA GLY A 138 -2.64 -2.11 12.34
C GLY A 138 -2.71 -3.00 11.08
N GLU A 139 -3.88 -3.17 10.46
CA GLU A 139 -3.99 -3.89 9.18
C GLU A 139 -3.18 -3.18 8.08
N MET A 140 -3.21 -1.86 8.05
CA MET A 140 -2.49 -1.09 7.04
C MET A 140 -0.99 -1.06 7.30
N THR A 141 -0.52 -0.97 8.53
CA THR A 141 0.92 -1.07 8.82
C THR A 141 1.48 -2.43 8.45
N SER A 142 0.74 -3.50 8.72
CA SER A 142 1.08 -4.87 8.27
C SER A 142 1.15 -4.96 6.74
N LEU A 143 0.15 -4.40 6.05
CA LEU A 143 0.14 -4.33 4.59
C LEU A 143 1.31 -3.52 4.03
N PHE A 144 1.64 -2.39 4.64
CA PHE A 144 2.76 -1.54 4.19
C PHE A 144 4.11 -2.23 4.38
N ALA A 145 4.31 -2.92 5.50
CA ALA A 145 5.51 -3.72 5.74
C ALA A 145 5.64 -4.86 4.72
N THR A 146 4.57 -5.60 4.47
CA THR A 146 4.52 -6.66 3.46
C THR A 146 4.75 -6.11 2.06
N GLY A 147 4.06 -5.04 1.69
CA GLY A 147 4.19 -4.38 0.39
C GLY A 147 5.59 -3.84 0.15
N TYR A 148 6.21 -3.24 1.15
CA TYR A 148 7.60 -2.79 1.07
C TYR A 148 8.55 -3.96 0.76
N GLY A 149 8.42 -5.08 1.50
CA GLY A 149 9.24 -6.26 1.28
C GLY A 149 9.05 -6.92 -0.09
N ILE A 150 7.85 -6.87 -0.67
CA ILE A 150 7.54 -7.47 -1.97
C ILE A 150 7.94 -6.54 -3.12
N TYR A 151 7.65 -5.24 -3.03
CA TYR A 151 7.64 -4.34 -4.17
C TYR A 151 8.81 -3.34 -4.20
N LYS A 152 9.30 -2.86 -3.04
CA LYS A 152 10.29 -1.77 -3.00
C LYS A 152 11.53 -2.03 -3.86
N GLY A 153 12.02 -3.27 -3.90
CA GLY A 153 13.17 -3.65 -4.72
C GLY A 153 12.95 -3.60 -6.24
N PHE A 154 11.71 -3.38 -6.71
CA PHE A 154 11.38 -3.15 -8.12
C PHE A 154 11.17 -1.67 -8.45
N TYR A 155 11.22 -0.80 -7.44
CA TYR A 155 11.09 0.65 -7.50
C TYR A 155 12.26 1.29 -6.75
N ASP A 156 13.48 0.86 -7.08
CA ASP A 156 14.73 1.28 -6.45
C ASP A 156 15.12 2.72 -6.80
N ASP A 157 14.54 3.26 -7.85
CA ASP A 157 14.62 4.67 -8.25
C ASP A 157 13.80 5.61 -7.35
N LEU A 158 12.82 5.08 -6.60
CA LEU A 158 12.02 5.86 -5.65
C LEU A 158 12.67 5.86 -4.26
N THR A 159 12.60 6.99 -3.57
CA THR A 159 12.86 7.04 -2.11
C THR A 159 11.84 6.18 -1.35
N ASP A 160 12.10 5.89 -0.09
CA ASP A 160 11.15 5.14 0.73
C ASP A 160 9.80 5.87 0.83
N LEU A 161 9.83 7.19 1.07
CA LEU A 161 8.61 8.00 1.17
C LEU A 161 7.82 8.00 -0.15
N GLU A 162 8.47 8.26 -1.29
CA GLU A 162 7.81 8.23 -2.60
C GLU A 162 7.18 6.86 -2.90
N PHE A 163 7.87 5.78 -2.54
CA PHE A 163 7.30 4.44 -2.65
C PHE A 163 6.07 4.27 -1.75
N GLY A 164 6.16 4.70 -0.49
CA GLY A 164 5.04 4.65 0.46
C GLY A 164 3.82 5.43 -0.04
N GLU A 165 4.03 6.61 -0.60
CA GLU A 165 2.98 7.44 -1.20
C GLU A 165 2.33 6.76 -2.41
N MET A 166 3.14 6.24 -3.32
CA MET A 166 2.66 5.50 -4.50
C MET A 166 1.84 4.27 -4.07
N PHE A 167 2.32 3.52 -3.09
CA PHE A 167 1.65 2.32 -2.59
C PHE A 167 0.32 2.68 -1.90
N SER A 168 0.32 3.69 -1.03
CA SER A 168 -0.90 4.24 -0.39
C SER A 168 -1.95 4.65 -1.41
N ALA A 169 -1.54 5.41 -2.42
CA ALA A 169 -2.41 5.86 -3.50
C ALA A 169 -3.00 4.69 -4.29
N GLY A 170 -2.17 3.70 -4.64
CA GLY A 170 -2.57 2.49 -5.36
C GLY A 170 -3.63 1.69 -4.61
N ILE A 171 -3.39 1.41 -3.32
CA ILE A 171 -4.35 0.69 -2.44
C ILE A 171 -5.66 1.46 -2.31
N SER A 172 -5.59 2.74 -1.94
CA SER A 172 -6.78 3.59 -1.75
C SER A 172 -7.64 3.66 -3.01
N LYS A 173 -6.99 3.77 -4.16
CA LYS A 173 -7.68 3.82 -5.45
C LYS A 173 -8.34 2.50 -5.82
N SER A 174 -7.63 1.41 -5.64
CA SER A 174 -8.17 0.08 -5.95
C SER A 174 -9.39 -0.22 -5.09
N VAL A 175 -9.34 0.06 -3.79
CA VAL A 175 -10.49 -0.10 -2.89
C VAL A 175 -11.67 0.75 -3.35
N GLN A 176 -11.43 2.00 -3.73
CA GLN A 176 -12.49 2.90 -4.20
C GLN A 176 -13.11 2.45 -5.53
N GLN A 177 -12.28 1.93 -6.44
CA GLN A 177 -12.71 1.58 -7.80
C GLN A 177 -13.45 0.24 -7.85
N PHE A 178 -13.00 -0.75 -7.08
CA PHE A 178 -13.49 -2.13 -7.16
C PHE A 178 -14.46 -2.52 -6.04
N LYS A 179 -14.86 -1.57 -5.19
CA LYS A 179 -15.78 -1.81 -4.06
C LYS A 179 -15.32 -2.91 -3.11
N THR A 180 -14.02 -3.02 -2.90
CA THR A 180 -13.42 -3.88 -1.90
C THR A 180 -13.11 -3.08 -0.62
N THR A 181 -12.37 -3.65 0.30
CA THR A 181 -11.86 -3.01 1.53
C THR A 181 -10.34 -3.07 1.58
N GLY A 182 -9.72 -2.24 2.43
CA GLY A 182 -8.27 -2.32 2.63
C GLY A 182 -7.86 -3.67 3.21
N SER A 183 -8.64 -4.25 4.11
CA SER A 183 -8.38 -5.57 4.69
C SER A 183 -8.43 -6.69 3.65
N GLU A 184 -9.42 -6.67 2.75
CA GLU A 184 -9.49 -7.63 1.64
C GLU A 184 -8.33 -7.45 0.66
N MET A 185 -7.93 -6.20 0.36
CA MET A 185 -6.78 -5.95 -0.50
C MET A 185 -5.48 -6.40 0.17
N ALA A 186 -5.32 -6.21 1.47
CA ALA A 186 -4.19 -6.73 2.24
C ALA A 186 -4.10 -8.25 2.15
N ALA A 187 -5.21 -8.96 2.44
CA ALA A 187 -5.27 -10.42 2.33
C ALA A 187 -4.98 -10.92 0.90
N ALA A 188 -5.38 -10.16 -0.12
CA ALA A 188 -5.08 -10.49 -1.51
C ALA A 188 -3.59 -10.36 -1.83
N ILE A 189 -2.94 -9.29 -1.41
CA ILE A 189 -1.51 -9.05 -1.62
C ILE A 189 -0.69 -10.09 -0.86
N GLU A 190 -1.02 -10.38 0.39
CA GLU A 190 -0.36 -11.42 1.19
C GLU A 190 -0.45 -12.79 0.52
N SER A 191 -1.64 -13.16 0.02
CA SER A 191 -1.86 -14.46 -0.65
C SER A 191 -1.20 -14.55 -2.03
N LEU A 192 -1.09 -13.43 -2.76
CA LEU A 192 -0.35 -13.34 -4.02
C LEU A 192 1.16 -13.46 -3.79
N GLY A 193 1.65 -12.85 -2.70
CA GLY A 193 3.06 -12.76 -2.39
C GLY A 193 3.86 -12.12 -3.53
N ALA A 194 5.07 -12.58 -3.74
CA ALA A 194 5.95 -12.07 -4.80
C ALA A 194 5.71 -12.71 -6.18
N SER A 195 4.68 -13.55 -6.35
CA SER A 195 4.49 -14.34 -7.58
C SER A 195 4.38 -13.46 -8.84
N ALA A 196 3.53 -12.43 -8.79
CA ALA A 196 3.35 -11.53 -9.93
C ALA A 196 4.53 -10.56 -10.12
N THR A 197 5.13 -10.10 -9.03
CA THR A 197 6.29 -9.21 -9.03
C THR A 197 7.52 -9.92 -9.63
N ASN A 198 7.74 -11.17 -9.29
CA ASN A 198 8.81 -11.99 -9.88
C ASN A 198 8.58 -12.24 -11.39
N ALA A 199 7.31 -12.27 -11.82
CA ALA A 199 6.94 -12.33 -13.23
C ALA A 199 6.97 -10.96 -13.94
N LYS A 200 7.47 -9.90 -13.25
CA LYS A 200 7.59 -8.53 -13.76
C LYS A 200 6.26 -7.87 -14.10
N VAL A 201 5.17 -8.32 -13.48
CA VAL A 201 3.87 -7.64 -13.59
C VAL A 201 3.93 -6.34 -12.78
N PRO A 202 3.60 -5.17 -13.36
CA PRO A 202 3.59 -3.90 -12.64
C PRO A 202 2.58 -3.90 -11.48
N LEU A 203 2.88 -3.16 -10.40
CA LEU A 203 2.01 -3.08 -9.21
C LEU A 203 0.58 -2.64 -9.57
N GLU A 204 0.44 -1.67 -10.46
CA GLU A 204 -0.85 -1.14 -10.89
C GLU A 204 -1.73 -2.20 -11.54
N GLU A 205 -1.13 -3.07 -12.34
CA GLU A 205 -1.81 -4.21 -12.97
C GLU A 205 -2.20 -5.24 -11.92
N GLN A 206 -1.30 -5.56 -10.99
CA GLN A 206 -1.57 -6.48 -9.89
C GLN A 206 -2.76 -6.01 -9.06
N LEU A 207 -2.77 -4.75 -8.63
CA LEU A 207 -3.86 -4.17 -7.86
C LEU A 207 -5.19 -4.15 -8.63
N SER A 208 -5.13 -3.90 -9.92
CA SER A 208 -6.31 -3.92 -10.79
C SER A 208 -6.90 -5.32 -10.93
N VAL A 209 -6.07 -6.33 -11.17
CA VAL A 209 -6.50 -7.73 -11.27
C VAL A 209 -7.08 -8.21 -9.94
N LEU A 210 -6.38 -7.96 -8.83
CA LEU A 210 -6.86 -8.33 -7.49
C LEU A 210 -8.21 -7.67 -7.19
N GLY A 211 -8.35 -6.37 -7.47
CA GLY A 211 -9.60 -5.66 -7.26
C GLY A 211 -10.76 -6.20 -8.11
N MET A 212 -10.50 -6.57 -9.36
CA MET A 212 -11.54 -7.19 -10.23
C MET A 212 -11.95 -8.57 -9.72
N LEU A 213 -11.01 -9.40 -9.28
CA LEU A 213 -11.31 -10.73 -8.75
C LEU A 213 -12.14 -10.63 -7.46
N GLN A 214 -11.85 -9.66 -6.61
CA GLN A 214 -12.59 -9.44 -5.36
C GLN A 214 -14.05 -9.00 -5.57
N ALA A 215 -14.47 -8.69 -6.78
CA ALA A 215 -15.88 -8.50 -7.08
C ALA A 215 -16.72 -9.79 -6.89
N THR A 216 -16.08 -10.97 -6.90
CA THR A 216 -16.76 -12.28 -6.86
C THR A 216 -16.18 -13.24 -5.82
N MET A 217 -15.07 -12.92 -5.17
CA MET A 217 -14.39 -13.77 -4.20
C MET A 217 -13.67 -12.96 -3.13
N SER A 218 -13.25 -13.61 -2.04
CA SER A 218 -12.48 -12.96 -0.96
C SER A 218 -11.08 -12.55 -1.44
N GLY A 219 -10.45 -11.62 -0.70
CA GLY A 219 -9.08 -11.18 -1.01
C GLY A 219 -8.08 -12.33 -1.04
N SER A 220 -8.06 -13.17 -0.03
CA SER A 220 -7.16 -14.34 0.01
C SER A 220 -7.37 -15.29 -1.16
N GLU A 221 -8.62 -15.53 -1.55
CA GLU A 221 -8.94 -16.39 -2.70
C GLU A 221 -8.48 -15.73 -4.02
N ALA A 222 -8.69 -14.42 -4.16
CA ALA A 222 -8.25 -13.66 -5.31
C ALA A 222 -6.72 -13.71 -5.48
N GLY A 223 -5.97 -13.48 -4.40
CA GLY A 223 -4.52 -13.57 -4.39
C GLY A 223 -4.01 -14.97 -4.75
N THR A 224 -4.58 -15.99 -4.12
CA THR A 224 -4.21 -17.39 -4.38
C THR A 224 -4.47 -17.79 -5.83
N LYS A 225 -5.65 -17.45 -6.39
CA LYS A 225 -5.97 -17.76 -7.78
C LYS A 225 -5.12 -16.99 -8.77
N TYR A 226 -4.80 -15.74 -8.46
CA TYR A 226 -3.92 -14.96 -9.32
C TYR A 226 -2.49 -15.51 -9.29
N ALA A 227 -1.95 -15.89 -8.13
CA ALA A 227 -0.66 -16.56 -8.03
C ALA A 227 -0.62 -17.86 -8.84
N ALA A 228 -1.66 -18.69 -8.73
CA ALA A 228 -1.79 -19.92 -9.50
C ALA A 228 -1.85 -19.66 -11.01
N PHE A 229 -2.58 -18.63 -11.45
CA PHE A 229 -2.61 -18.20 -12.85
C PHE A 229 -1.22 -17.81 -13.34
N ILE A 230 -0.50 -16.95 -12.62
CA ILE A 230 0.85 -16.52 -12.95
C ILE A 230 1.79 -17.73 -13.12
N GLN A 231 1.76 -18.67 -12.17
CA GLN A 231 2.59 -19.86 -12.20
C GLN A 231 2.25 -20.82 -13.35
N SER A 232 0.98 -20.86 -13.76
CA SER A 232 0.49 -21.73 -14.81
C SER A 232 0.55 -21.12 -16.20
N ALA A 233 0.57 -19.79 -16.30
CA ALA A 233 0.48 -19.07 -17.57
C ALA A 233 1.60 -19.44 -18.55
N ALA A 234 2.83 -19.58 -18.05
CA ALA A 234 3.98 -19.98 -18.87
C ALA A 234 3.78 -21.39 -19.46
N LYS A 235 3.38 -22.35 -18.64
CA LYS A 235 3.17 -23.77 -19.05
C LYS A 235 1.95 -23.89 -19.96
N GLY A 236 0.83 -23.27 -19.60
CA GLY A 236 -0.38 -23.30 -20.40
C GLY A 236 -0.22 -22.62 -21.76
N GLY A 237 0.59 -21.57 -21.82
CA GLY A 237 0.96 -20.90 -23.07
C GLY A 237 1.72 -21.86 -24.02
N GLU A 238 2.70 -22.57 -23.49
CA GLU A 238 3.49 -23.53 -24.24
C GLU A 238 2.60 -24.65 -24.81
N GLU A 239 1.73 -25.22 -24.00
CA GLU A 239 0.77 -26.27 -24.43
C GLU A 239 -0.23 -25.79 -25.50
N LEU A 240 -0.60 -24.52 -25.47
CA LEU A 240 -1.53 -23.92 -26.43
C LEU A 240 -0.82 -23.30 -27.65
N GLY A 241 0.51 -23.37 -27.72
CA GLY A 241 1.29 -22.69 -28.76
C GLY A 241 1.23 -21.17 -28.68
N LEU A 242 0.89 -20.62 -27.53
CA LEU A 242 0.79 -19.19 -27.26
C LEU A 242 2.01 -18.75 -26.45
N ALA A 243 2.73 -17.74 -26.92
CA ALA A 243 3.87 -17.18 -26.21
C ALA A 243 3.41 -16.17 -25.17
N PHE A 244 2.94 -16.62 -24.00
CA PHE A 244 2.62 -15.76 -22.85
C PHE A 244 3.86 -15.19 -22.16
N VAL A 245 5.00 -15.78 -22.38
CA VAL A 245 6.29 -15.32 -21.86
C VAL A 245 7.21 -14.86 -22.99
N ASP A 246 8.11 -13.95 -22.67
CA ASP A 246 9.19 -13.54 -23.56
C ASP A 246 10.41 -14.49 -23.48
N ALA A 247 11.49 -14.17 -24.21
CA ALA A 247 12.72 -14.96 -24.22
C ALA A 247 13.42 -15.03 -22.84
N ASN A 248 13.07 -14.14 -21.90
CA ASN A 248 13.60 -14.07 -20.55
C ASN A 248 12.66 -14.70 -19.51
N ASN A 249 11.63 -15.45 -19.97
CA ASN A 249 10.61 -16.10 -19.15
C ASN A 249 9.73 -15.09 -18.35
N GLN A 250 9.58 -13.87 -18.84
CA GLN A 250 8.73 -12.84 -18.26
C GLN A 250 7.37 -12.86 -18.96
N ILE A 251 6.29 -12.66 -18.19
CA ILE A 251 4.93 -12.57 -18.75
C ILE A 251 4.87 -11.30 -19.61
N LYS A 252 4.48 -11.47 -20.86
CA LYS A 252 4.27 -10.35 -21.77
C LYS A 252 3.10 -9.51 -21.28
N SER A 253 3.27 -8.19 -21.27
CA SER A 253 2.17 -7.28 -21.02
C SER A 253 1.02 -7.57 -21.99
N LEU A 254 -0.20 -7.60 -21.48
CA LEU A 254 -1.39 -7.73 -22.31
C LEU A 254 -1.49 -6.52 -23.24
N PRO A 255 -1.79 -6.72 -24.52
CA PRO A 255 -1.91 -5.65 -25.48
C PRO A 255 -3.07 -4.70 -25.19
#